data_4cfe84109ef022b7302023591cfcee21
#
_entry.id   4cfe84109ef022b7302023591cfcee21
#
_cell.length_a   1.000
_cell.length_b   1.000
_cell.length_c   1.000
_cell.angle_alpha   90.00
_cell.angle_beta   90.00
_cell.angle_gamma   90.00
#
_symmetry.space_group_name_H-M   'P 1'
#
loop_
_entity.id
_entity.type
_entity.pdbx_description
1 polymer ?
#
loop_
_entity_poly.entity_id
_entity_poly.type
_entity_poly.pdbx_seq_one_letter_code
_entity_poly.pdbx_strand_id
1 'polypeptide(L)'
;MERSGFYRRVLDELLAAGAISRELSVLVVAGGQADRQAFLDAGFANVTISNIDATGDAYAPYSWSHEDAENLHFEDSTFDFVAVSAGLHHCASPHRALLEMYRVGRVGLLAIESRDSQLMRIAVRAGAAGEYELEAVVANDFRAGGVRNTAIPNYVYRWTEREIEKTIAANAPHARHRFRYFREFELPESLLEMRRNRLAAIAVRATKPVVAGITRVLPSQANLFAFVVLKPQLPADLQPWLRQDGAAVVPDEQYLRKRLRG
;
A
#
# COMPACT_ATOMS: atom_id res chain seq x y z
N MET A 1 6.97 -8.84 -13.80
CA MET A 1 6.43 -8.05 -14.94
C MET A 1 4.94 -7.68 -14.78
N GLU A 2 4.11 -8.50 -14.15
CA GLU A 2 2.65 -8.23 -14.03
C GLU A 2 2.30 -7.14 -12.99
N ARG A 3 2.93 -7.12 -11.82
CA ARG A 3 2.72 -6.03 -10.82
C ARG A 3 3.06 -4.64 -11.36
N SER A 4 4.07 -4.51 -12.23
CA SER A 4 4.42 -3.23 -12.84
C SER A 4 3.30 -2.67 -13.71
N GLY A 5 2.54 -3.52 -14.41
CA GLY A 5 1.37 -3.13 -15.19
C GLY A 5 0.22 -2.62 -14.31
N PHE A 6 -0.06 -3.27 -13.19
CA PHE A 6 -1.08 -2.83 -12.24
C PHE A 6 -0.68 -1.49 -11.59
N TYR A 7 0.56 -1.38 -11.13
CA TYR A 7 1.08 -0.14 -10.53
C TYR A 7 0.93 1.03 -11.51
N ARG A 8 1.38 0.84 -12.74
CA ARG A 8 1.29 1.86 -13.79
C ARG A 8 -0.16 2.28 -14.03
N ARG A 9 -1.10 1.34 -14.17
CA ARG A 9 -2.52 1.68 -14.35
C ARG A 9 -3.08 2.49 -13.18
N VAL A 10 -2.73 2.13 -11.94
CA VAL A 10 -3.17 2.89 -10.76
C VAL A 10 -2.66 4.32 -10.81
N LEU A 11 -1.37 4.53 -11.15
CA LEU A 11 -0.82 5.88 -11.29
C LEU A 11 -1.51 6.65 -12.42
N ASP A 12 -1.71 6.03 -13.59
CA ASP A 12 -2.38 6.66 -14.73
C ASP A 12 -3.84 7.05 -14.41
N GLU A 13 -4.58 6.19 -13.70
CA GLU A 13 -5.95 6.50 -13.26
C GLU A 13 -5.99 7.63 -12.22
N LEU A 14 -5.02 7.71 -11.32
CA LEU A 14 -4.92 8.80 -10.35
C LEU A 14 -4.57 10.13 -11.03
N LEU A 15 -3.66 10.11 -12.01
CA LEU A 15 -3.31 11.27 -12.83
C LEU A 15 -4.50 11.74 -13.66
N ALA A 16 -5.18 10.84 -14.36
CA ALA A 16 -6.35 11.15 -15.19
C ALA A 16 -7.51 11.72 -14.36
N ALA A 17 -7.65 11.29 -13.12
CA ALA A 17 -8.67 11.79 -12.20
C ALA A 17 -8.26 13.10 -11.49
N GLY A 18 -7.08 13.64 -11.75
CA GLY A 18 -6.54 14.83 -11.06
C GLY A 18 -6.35 14.63 -9.54
N ALA A 19 -6.24 13.37 -9.09
CA ALA A 19 -6.01 13.07 -7.68
C ALA A 19 -4.54 13.28 -7.27
N ILE A 20 -3.63 13.11 -8.24
CA ILE A 20 -2.21 13.42 -8.15
C ILE A 20 -1.78 14.14 -9.45
N SER A 21 -0.64 14.81 -9.43
CA SER A 21 0.00 15.39 -10.61
C SER A 21 1.48 15.01 -10.66
N ARG A 22 2.11 15.17 -11.84
CA ARG A 22 3.52 14.78 -12.03
C ARG A 22 4.52 15.70 -11.35
N GLU A 23 4.06 16.89 -10.98
CA GLU A 23 4.85 17.93 -10.28
C GLU A 23 5.00 17.66 -8.78
N LEU A 24 4.20 16.74 -8.23
CA LEU A 24 4.24 16.40 -6.81
C LEU A 24 5.61 15.82 -6.41
N SER A 25 6.07 16.20 -5.23
CA SER A 25 7.17 15.52 -4.56
C SER A 25 6.67 14.19 -3.99
N VAL A 26 7.32 13.09 -4.38
CA VAL A 26 6.90 11.74 -4.01
C VAL A 26 7.98 11.05 -3.19
N LEU A 27 7.60 10.47 -2.06
CA LEU A 27 8.41 9.49 -1.35
C LEU A 27 7.93 8.07 -1.69
N VAL A 28 8.84 7.22 -2.14
CA VAL A 28 8.57 5.78 -2.30
C VAL A 28 9.24 5.05 -1.14
N VAL A 29 8.42 4.45 -0.28
CA VAL A 29 8.88 3.75 0.93
C VAL A 29 9.12 2.27 0.64
N ALA A 30 10.17 1.70 1.21
CA ALA A 30 10.62 0.34 0.94
C ALA A 30 10.74 0.06 -0.58
N GLY A 31 11.16 1.08 -1.33
CA GLY A 31 11.15 1.08 -2.78
C GLY A 31 12.35 0.34 -3.39
N GLY A 32 12.14 -0.12 -4.63
CA GLY A 32 13.14 -0.82 -5.42
C GLY A 32 13.15 -0.39 -6.88
N GLN A 33 13.85 -1.14 -7.74
CA GLN A 33 13.96 -0.84 -9.18
C GLN A 33 12.60 -0.87 -9.90
N ALA A 34 11.68 -1.71 -9.47
CA ALA A 34 10.33 -1.77 -10.05
C ALA A 34 9.56 -0.47 -9.80
N ASP A 35 9.68 0.10 -8.59
CA ASP A 35 9.06 1.38 -8.24
C ASP A 35 9.70 2.52 -9.03
N ARG A 36 11.04 2.55 -9.08
CA ARG A 36 11.78 3.51 -9.91
C ARG A 36 11.25 3.52 -11.35
N GLN A 37 11.13 2.36 -11.96
CA GLN A 37 10.66 2.25 -13.34
C GLN A 37 9.20 2.69 -13.48
N ALA A 38 8.32 2.33 -12.54
CA ALA A 38 6.92 2.71 -12.57
C ALA A 38 6.73 4.24 -12.55
N PHE A 39 7.49 4.95 -11.70
CA PHE A 39 7.43 6.42 -11.63
C PHE A 39 8.09 7.11 -12.82
N LEU A 40 9.19 6.56 -13.36
CA LEU A 40 9.79 7.04 -14.62
C LEU A 40 8.80 6.93 -15.78
N ASP A 41 8.19 5.77 -15.96
CA ASP A 41 7.22 5.53 -17.02
C ASP A 41 5.97 6.41 -16.85
N ALA A 42 5.57 6.73 -15.62
CA ALA A 42 4.48 7.65 -15.33
C ALA A 42 4.86 9.12 -15.51
N GLY A 43 6.16 9.44 -15.69
CA GLY A 43 6.66 10.79 -16.00
C GLY A 43 6.81 11.69 -14.76
N PHE A 44 7.02 11.12 -13.57
CA PHE A 44 7.33 11.90 -12.37
C PHE A 44 8.81 12.29 -12.39
N ALA A 45 9.10 13.53 -12.01
CA ALA A 45 10.47 14.06 -11.96
C ALA A 45 11.02 14.15 -10.52
N ASN A 46 10.16 14.42 -9.55
CA ASN A 46 10.57 14.69 -8.17
C ASN A 46 10.22 13.50 -7.26
N VAL A 47 11.07 12.47 -7.28
CA VAL A 47 10.86 11.25 -6.50
C VAL A 47 12.08 10.99 -5.62
N THR A 48 11.84 10.64 -4.37
CA THR A 48 12.82 10.08 -3.44
C THR A 48 12.45 8.62 -3.18
N ILE A 49 13.35 7.71 -3.44
CA ILE A 49 13.19 6.28 -3.13
C ILE A 49 13.88 6.01 -1.80
N SER A 50 13.20 5.37 -0.88
CA SER A 50 13.74 5.01 0.42
C SER A 50 13.64 3.51 0.67
N ASN A 51 14.64 2.97 1.35
CA ASN A 51 14.67 1.59 1.77
C ASN A 51 15.58 1.46 3.00
N ILE A 52 15.44 0.35 3.72
CA ILE A 52 16.32 -0.01 4.83
C ILE A 52 17.66 -0.58 4.35
N ASP A 53 17.79 -0.89 3.07
CA ASP A 53 19.03 -1.38 2.44
C ASP A 53 19.92 -0.23 1.98
N ALA A 54 21.23 -0.38 2.10
CA ALA A 54 22.22 0.66 1.78
C ALA A 54 22.60 0.70 0.28
N THR A 55 21.67 0.58 -0.66
CA THR A 55 21.96 0.46 -2.11
C THR A 55 21.67 1.73 -2.92
N GLY A 56 22.02 2.90 -2.38
CA GLY A 56 21.59 4.23 -2.86
C GLY A 56 21.86 4.60 -4.31
N ASP A 57 22.96 4.17 -4.91
CA ASP A 57 23.38 4.64 -6.25
C ASP A 57 22.57 4.07 -7.42
N ALA A 58 21.72 3.08 -7.17
CA ALA A 58 20.98 2.35 -8.20
C ALA A 58 19.73 3.09 -8.70
N TYR A 59 19.30 4.19 -8.07
CA TYR A 59 17.99 4.80 -8.31
C TYR A 59 18.00 6.07 -9.17
N ALA A 60 19.15 6.47 -9.71
CA ALA A 60 19.20 7.63 -10.61
C ALA A 60 18.14 7.55 -11.73
N PRO A 61 17.48 8.66 -12.12
CA PRO A 61 17.75 10.04 -11.74
C PRO A 61 17.11 10.47 -10.40
N TYR A 62 16.45 9.58 -9.68
CA TYR A 62 15.77 9.87 -8.42
C TYR A 62 16.75 9.92 -7.25
N SER A 63 16.36 10.71 -6.25
CA SER A 63 17.05 10.75 -4.96
C SER A 63 16.83 9.45 -4.18
N TRP A 64 17.78 9.12 -3.31
CA TRP A 64 17.66 7.99 -2.41
C TRP A 64 17.87 8.41 -0.95
N SER A 65 17.15 7.77 -0.03
CA SER A 65 17.31 7.95 1.41
C SER A 65 17.28 6.60 2.12
N HIS A 66 18.15 6.43 3.11
CA HIS A 66 18.13 5.25 3.98
C HIS A 66 17.11 5.45 5.09
N GLU A 67 16.00 4.71 5.05
CA GLU A 67 14.88 4.89 5.97
C GLU A 67 14.28 3.57 6.42
N ASP A 68 13.89 3.51 7.68
CA ASP A 68 12.96 2.50 8.19
C ASP A 68 11.52 2.99 7.98
N ALA A 69 10.72 2.25 7.22
CA ALA A 69 9.32 2.57 6.95
C ALA A 69 8.47 2.76 8.22
N GLU A 70 8.87 2.12 9.34
CA GLU A 70 8.19 2.22 10.63
C GLU A 70 8.63 3.43 11.46
N ASN A 71 9.65 4.18 11.00
CA ASN A 71 10.20 5.35 11.68
C ASN A 71 10.93 6.25 10.69
N LEU A 72 10.18 6.95 9.85
CA LEU A 72 10.72 7.87 8.85
C LEU A 72 11.28 9.13 9.51
N HIS A 73 12.53 9.50 9.18
CA HIS A 73 13.20 10.67 9.76
C HIS A 73 12.76 12.01 9.15
N PHE A 74 11.78 12.01 8.27
CA PHE A 74 11.22 13.21 7.67
C PHE A 74 10.19 13.88 8.60
N GLU A 75 10.12 15.20 8.52
CA GLU A 75 9.10 16.00 9.20
C GLU A 75 7.69 15.69 8.63
N ASP A 76 6.65 16.08 9.38
CA ASP A 76 5.26 15.95 8.94
C ASP A 76 5.03 16.70 7.63
N SER A 77 4.33 16.06 6.70
CA SER A 77 3.94 16.66 5.41
C SER A 77 5.13 17.11 4.53
N THR A 78 6.30 16.49 4.67
CA THR A 78 7.50 16.80 3.88
C THR A 78 7.30 16.51 2.39
N PHE A 79 6.59 15.45 2.06
CA PHE A 79 6.30 15.07 0.68
C PHE A 79 4.83 15.34 0.36
N ASP A 80 4.54 15.59 -0.91
CA ASP A 80 3.16 15.72 -1.36
C ASP A 80 2.44 14.38 -1.32
N PHE A 81 3.09 13.35 -1.83
CA PHE A 81 2.51 12.02 -1.96
C PHE A 81 3.50 10.94 -1.52
N VAL A 82 3.00 9.87 -0.92
CA VAL A 82 3.83 8.75 -0.46
C VAL A 82 3.33 7.46 -1.08
N ALA A 83 4.23 6.62 -1.58
CA ALA A 83 3.87 5.36 -2.22
C ALA A 83 4.66 4.19 -1.63
N VAL A 84 4.05 3.01 -1.63
CA VAL A 84 4.70 1.73 -1.32
C VAL A 84 4.10 0.63 -2.20
N SER A 85 4.93 -0.29 -2.64
CA SER A 85 4.48 -1.49 -3.34
C SER A 85 5.14 -2.73 -2.75
N ALA A 86 4.32 -3.62 -2.18
CA ALA A 86 4.76 -4.88 -1.56
C ALA A 86 5.84 -4.69 -0.47
N GLY A 87 5.78 -3.58 0.27
CA GLY A 87 6.75 -3.24 1.30
C GLY A 87 6.21 -3.30 2.72
N LEU A 88 4.90 -3.05 2.91
CA LEU A 88 4.32 -2.98 4.26
C LEU A 88 4.37 -4.33 4.98
N HIS A 89 4.20 -5.44 4.27
CA HIS A 89 4.23 -6.77 4.89
C HIS A 89 5.64 -7.23 5.28
N HIS A 90 6.70 -6.53 4.88
CA HIS A 90 8.05 -6.72 5.41
C HIS A 90 8.31 -5.95 6.70
N CYS A 91 7.44 -5.03 7.09
CA CYS A 91 7.53 -4.30 8.35
C CYS A 91 7.13 -5.19 9.54
N ALA A 92 7.75 -4.99 10.68
CA ALA A 92 7.33 -5.65 11.93
C ALA A 92 5.93 -5.15 12.37
N SER A 93 5.59 -3.90 12.03
CA SER A 93 4.27 -3.31 12.22
C SER A 93 3.79 -2.61 10.95
N PRO A 94 3.10 -3.31 10.03
CA PRO A 94 2.57 -2.72 8.80
C PRO A 94 1.69 -1.48 9.03
N HIS A 95 0.92 -1.45 10.12
CA HIS A 95 0.09 -0.32 10.49
C HIS A 95 0.92 0.91 10.88
N ARG A 96 2.02 0.71 11.61
CA ARG A 96 2.92 1.81 11.97
C ARG A 96 3.54 2.43 10.72
N ALA A 97 4.03 1.59 9.80
CA ALA A 97 4.56 2.06 8.52
C ALA A 97 3.50 2.84 7.71
N LEU A 98 2.26 2.35 7.65
CA LEU A 98 1.15 3.07 7.02
C LEU A 98 0.90 4.44 7.67
N LEU A 99 0.97 4.54 9.00
CA LEU A 99 0.76 5.80 9.71
C LEU A 99 1.94 6.77 9.55
N GLU A 100 3.18 6.27 9.45
CA GLU A 100 4.34 7.08 9.09
C GLU A 100 4.20 7.65 7.66
N MET A 101 3.80 6.83 6.69
CA MET A 101 3.49 7.31 5.34
C MET A 101 2.39 8.38 5.37
N TYR A 102 1.35 8.17 6.17
CA TYR A 102 0.30 9.17 6.34
C TYR A 102 0.85 10.46 6.97
N ARG A 103 1.73 10.36 7.96
CA ARG A 103 2.32 11.53 8.63
C ARG A 103 3.15 12.39 7.68
N VAL A 104 4.05 11.77 6.91
CA VAL A 104 4.99 12.51 6.04
C VAL A 104 4.38 12.95 4.70
N GLY A 105 3.24 12.37 4.29
CA GLY A 105 2.53 12.77 3.07
C GLY A 105 1.56 13.92 3.32
N ARG A 106 1.56 14.95 2.48
CA ARG A 106 0.69 16.13 2.58
C ARG A 106 -0.67 15.94 1.91
N VAL A 107 -0.69 15.39 0.70
CA VAL A 107 -1.89 15.17 -0.13
C VAL A 107 -2.50 13.79 0.10
N GLY A 108 -1.66 12.78 0.29
CA GLY A 108 -2.13 11.42 0.50
C GLY A 108 -1.05 10.37 0.30
N LEU A 109 -1.50 9.12 0.26
CA LEU A 109 -0.64 7.96 0.04
C LEU A 109 -1.29 6.92 -0.88
N LEU A 110 -0.45 6.10 -1.50
CA LEU A 110 -0.79 4.89 -2.25
C LEU A 110 -0.05 3.70 -1.65
N ALA A 111 -0.75 2.61 -1.39
CA ALA A 111 -0.12 1.33 -1.09
C ALA A 111 -0.67 0.23 -2.02
N ILE A 112 0.23 -0.59 -2.55
CA ILE A 112 -0.10 -1.77 -3.35
C ILE A 112 0.35 -3.00 -2.57
N GLU A 113 -0.61 -3.77 -2.09
CA GLU A 113 -0.38 -4.90 -1.19
C GLU A 113 -1.29 -6.09 -1.54
N SER A 114 -1.07 -7.19 -0.85
CA SER A 114 -1.95 -8.34 -0.92
C SER A 114 -3.28 -8.06 -0.22
N ARG A 115 -4.39 -8.54 -0.81
CA ARG A 115 -5.73 -8.39 -0.25
C ARG A 115 -6.16 -9.61 0.55
N ASP A 116 -6.77 -9.40 1.71
CA ASP A 116 -7.43 -10.45 2.49
C ASP A 116 -8.84 -10.71 1.94
N SER A 117 -8.92 -11.58 0.93
CA SER A 117 -10.18 -12.02 0.35
C SER A 117 -10.52 -13.45 0.78
N GLN A 118 -11.79 -13.84 0.65
CA GLN A 118 -12.17 -15.22 0.98
C GLN A 118 -11.49 -16.23 0.07
N LEU A 119 -11.33 -15.93 -1.23
CA LEU A 119 -10.58 -16.78 -2.14
C LEU A 119 -9.11 -16.93 -1.70
N MET A 120 -8.49 -15.84 -1.23
CA MET A 120 -7.12 -15.90 -0.70
C MET A 120 -7.03 -16.76 0.57
N ARG A 121 -7.98 -16.64 1.49
CA ARG A 121 -8.04 -17.49 2.68
C ARG A 121 -8.20 -18.97 2.32
N ILE A 122 -8.99 -19.28 1.31
CA ILE A 122 -9.13 -20.66 0.77
C ILE A 122 -7.80 -21.10 0.15
N ALA A 123 -7.18 -20.26 -0.67
CA ALA A 123 -5.89 -20.57 -1.32
C ALA A 123 -4.78 -20.86 -0.30
N VAL A 124 -4.71 -20.08 0.79
CA VAL A 124 -3.77 -20.30 1.90
C VAL A 124 -4.05 -21.65 2.58
N ARG A 125 -5.30 -21.93 2.95
CA ARG A 125 -5.68 -23.20 3.60
C ARG A 125 -5.41 -24.42 2.72
N ALA A 126 -5.54 -24.27 1.40
CA ALA A 126 -5.23 -25.30 0.42
C ALA A 126 -3.73 -25.39 0.08
N GLY A 127 -2.87 -24.57 0.70
CA GLY A 127 -1.44 -24.51 0.38
C GLY A 127 -1.13 -23.94 -1.01
N ALA A 128 -2.09 -23.31 -1.67
CA ALA A 128 -1.90 -22.65 -2.96
C ALA A 128 -1.24 -21.27 -2.84
N ALA A 129 -1.31 -20.62 -1.67
CA ALA A 129 -0.61 -19.41 -1.31
C ALA A 129 0.03 -19.54 0.06
N GLY A 130 1.16 -18.84 0.31
CA GLY A 130 1.86 -18.85 1.60
C GLY A 130 1.24 -17.88 2.60
N GLU A 131 1.28 -18.24 3.90
CA GLU A 131 1.07 -17.29 4.99
C GLU A 131 2.34 -16.50 5.29
N TYR A 132 3.49 -17.12 5.07
CA TYR A 132 4.82 -16.54 5.22
C TYR A 132 5.52 -16.49 3.88
N GLU A 133 6.33 -15.46 3.66
CA GLU A 133 7.11 -15.28 2.44
C GLU A 133 8.47 -15.97 2.57
N LEU A 134 8.48 -17.28 2.35
CA LEU A 134 9.70 -18.09 2.45
C LEU A 134 10.62 -17.87 1.25
N GLU A 135 10.02 -17.61 0.08
CA GLU A 135 10.70 -17.52 -1.21
C GLU A 135 11.67 -16.34 -1.26
N ALA A 136 11.30 -15.21 -0.66
CA ALA A 136 12.16 -14.03 -0.61
C ALA A 136 13.46 -14.30 0.19
N VAL A 137 13.36 -15.03 1.30
CA VAL A 137 14.52 -15.40 2.12
C VAL A 137 15.40 -16.42 1.39
N VAL A 138 14.80 -17.40 0.70
CA VAL A 138 15.54 -18.37 -0.11
C VAL A 138 16.27 -17.68 -1.27
N ALA A 139 15.62 -16.75 -1.97
CA ALA A 139 16.20 -15.99 -3.08
C ALA A 139 17.37 -15.09 -2.65
N ASN A 140 17.47 -14.76 -1.36
CA ASN A 140 18.56 -13.99 -0.76
C ASN A 140 19.54 -14.85 0.05
N ASP A 141 19.71 -16.12 -0.31
CA ASP A 141 20.65 -17.06 0.32
C ASP A 141 20.53 -17.12 1.84
N PHE A 142 19.32 -17.03 2.38
CA PHE A 142 19.00 -17.05 3.82
C PHE A 142 19.67 -15.93 4.63
N ARG A 143 19.94 -14.77 4.00
CA ARG A 143 20.61 -13.63 4.67
C ARG A 143 19.70 -12.42 4.85
N ALA A 144 18.71 -12.27 3.98
CA ALA A 144 17.83 -11.10 3.90
C ALA A 144 16.47 -11.50 3.28
N GLY A 145 15.61 -10.52 3.06
CA GLY A 145 14.34 -10.70 2.33
C GLY A 145 13.14 -11.04 3.22
N GLY A 146 13.34 -11.18 4.54
CA GLY A 146 12.26 -11.35 5.50
C GLY A 146 11.88 -10.05 6.22
N VAL A 147 11.31 -10.17 7.43
CA VAL A 147 10.88 -9.01 8.22
C VAL A 147 12.08 -8.08 8.50
N ARG A 148 11.89 -6.76 8.23
CA ARG A 148 12.96 -5.74 8.35
C ARG A 148 14.23 -6.14 7.61
N ASN A 149 14.06 -6.77 6.46
CA ASN A 149 15.13 -7.31 5.62
C ASN A 149 16.09 -8.29 6.31
N THR A 150 15.63 -8.99 7.34
CA THR A 150 16.39 -10.06 8.00
C THR A 150 16.18 -11.42 7.30
N ALA A 151 16.85 -12.46 7.80
CA ALA A 151 16.65 -13.84 7.35
C ALA A 151 15.38 -14.51 7.95
N ILE A 152 14.57 -13.78 8.71
CA ILE A 152 13.34 -14.29 9.30
C ILE A 152 12.18 -14.01 8.34
N PRO A 153 11.54 -15.07 7.78
CA PRO A 153 10.42 -14.86 6.86
C PRO A 153 9.31 -14.01 7.49
N ASN A 154 8.83 -13.03 6.74
CA ASN A 154 7.71 -12.19 7.18
C ASN A 154 6.38 -12.92 7.00
N TYR A 155 5.42 -12.60 7.88
CA TYR A 155 4.03 -12.93 7.67
C TYR A 155 3.46 -12.06 6.56
N VAL A 156 2.83 -12.66 5.55
CA VAL A 156 2.22 -11.90 4.44
C VAL A 156 0.95 -11.24 4.94
N TYR A 157 1.12 -10.02 5.47
CA TYR A 157 0.01 -9.24 5.97
C TYR A 157 -0.91 -8.80 4.81
N ARG A 158 -2.15 -9.27 4.82
CA ARG A 158 -3.14 -8.97 3.78
C ARG A 158 -4.15 -7.97 4.31
N TRP A 159 -4.42 -6.94 3.52
CA TRP A 159 -5.25 -5.80 3.90
C TRP A 159 -6.71 -5.95 3.48
N THR A 160 -7.60 -5.33 4.26
CA THR A 160 -9.00 -5.09 3.90
C THR A 160 -9.30 -3.60 3.89
N GLU A 161 -10.30 -3.17 3.12
CA GLU A 161 -10.77 -1.79 3.07
C GLU A 161 -11.15 -1.28 4.47
N ARG A 162 -11.93 -2.10 5.19
CA ARG A 162 -12.40 -1.75 6.54
C ARG A 162 -11.26 -1.52 7.53
N GLU A 163 -10.20 -2.28 7.44
CA GLU A 163 -9.05 -2.15 8.30
C GLU A 163 -8.29 -0.86 8.02
N ILE A 164 -8.08 -0.52 6.76
CA ILE A 164 -7.44 0.72 6.34
C ILE A 164 -8.25 1.92 6.85
N GLU A 165 -9.55 1.93 6.59
CA GLU A 165 -10.46 2.99 7.02
C GLU A 165 -10.45 3.18 8.54
N LYS A 166 -10.48 2.10 9.32
CA LYS A 166 -10.40 2.14 10.79
C LYS A 166 -9.06 2.68 11.28
N THR A 167 -7.97 2.22 10.68
CA THR A 167 -6.62 2.66 11.06
C THR A 167 -6.47 4.17 10.85
N ILE A 168 -6.87 4.66 9.69
CA ILE A 168 -6.79 6.10 9.38
C ILE A 168 -7.77 6.91 10.22
N ALA A 169 -9.01 6.45 10.40
CA ALA A 169 -10.00 7.15 11.22
C ALA A 169 -9.60 7.22 12.70
N ALA A 170 -8.94 6.18 13.23
CA ALA A 170 -8.43 6.19 14.60
C ALA A 170 -7.25 7.16 14.76
N ASN A 171 -6.38 7.27 13.76
CA ASN A 171 -5.23 8.18 13.78
C ASN A 171 -5.63 9.67 13.59
N ALA A 172 -6.60 9.93 12.72
CA ALA A 172 -7.06 11.29 12.41
C ALA A 172 -8.60 11.40 12.51
N PRO A 173 -9.17 11.29 13.73
CA PRO A 173 -10.62 11.22 13.95
C PRO A 173 -11.35 12.54 13.69
N HIS A 174 -10.62 13.64 13.57
CA HIS A 174 -11.16 14.99 13.36
C HIS A 174 -11.63 15.26 11.94
N ALA A 175 -11.27 14.40 10.97
CA ALA A 175 -11.45 14.68 9.56
C ALA A 175 -12.07 13.51 8.78
N ARG A 176 -12.69 13.84 7.65
CA ARG A 176 -13.24 12.88 6.70
C ARG A 176 -12.22 12.65 5.60
N HIS A 177 -11.77 11.41 5.46
CA HIS A 177 -10.83 10.99 4.44
C HIS A 177 -11.55 10.49 3.20
N ARG A 178 -10.90 10.59 2.05
CA ARG A 178 -11.36 9.99 0.81
C ARG A 178 -10.48 8.80 0.49
N PHE A 179 -11.13 7.66 0.20
CA PHE A 179 -10.44 6.42 -0.14
C PHE A 179 -10.74 6.06 -1.59
N ARG A 180 -9.74 5.50 -2.27
CA ARG A 180 -9.91 4.85 -3.58
C ARG A 180 -9.29 3.47 -3.51
N TYR A 181 -9.92 2.50 -4.17
CA TYR A 181 -9.51 1.11 -4.13
C TYR A 181 -9.46 0.54 -5.54
N PHE A 182 -8.34 -0.09 -5.87
CA PHE A 182 -8.11 -0.78 -7.13
C PHE A 182 -7.85 -2.24 -6.82
N ARG A 183 -8.33 -3.15 -7.66
CA ARG A 183 -8.24 -4.57 -7.41
C ARG A 183 -7.93 -5.30 -8.70
N GLU A 184 -7.05 -6.30 -8.62
CA GLU A 184 -6.69 -7.15 -9.73
C GLU A 184 -6.43 -8.56 -9.24
N PHE A 185 -6.67 -9.54 -10.11
CA PHE A 185 -6.24 -10.89 -9.89
C PHE A 185 -4.90 -11.12 -10.59
N GLU A 186 -3.89 -11.46 -9.83
CA GLU A 186 -2.58 -11.85 -10.31
C GLU A 186 -2.26 -13.27 -9.86
N LEU A 187 -1.80 -14.12 -10.79
CA LEU A 187 -1.21 -15.41 -10.46
C LEU A 187 0.31 -15.26 -10.58
N PRO A 188 1.08 -15.32 -9.49
CA PRO A 188 2.52 -15.11 -9.52
C PRO A 188 3.22 -16.34 -10.12
N GLU A 189 3.40 -16.36 -11.44
CA GLU A 189 3.98 -17.47 -12.20
C GLU A 189 5.38 -17.84 -11.70
N SER A 190 6.21 -16.84 -11.33
CA SER A 190 7.54 -17.07 -10.76
C SER A 190 7.51 -17.89 -9.48
N LEU A 191 6.55 -17.64 -8.60
CA LEU A 191 6.38 -18.42 -7.37
C LEU A 191 5.93 -19.85 -7.65
N LEU A 192 5.15 -20.06 -8.72
CA LEU A 192 4.75 -21.40 -9.13
C LEU A 192 5.91 -22.20 -9.71
N GLU A 193 6.86 -21.56 -10.38
CA GLU A 193 8.06 -22.20 -10.92
C GLU A 193 9.01 -22.67 -9.83
N MET A 194 9.08 -21.96 -8.69
CA MET A 194 9.88 -22.34 -7.52
C MET A 194 9.29 -23.54 -6.75
N ARG A 195 8.04 -23.92 -7.01
CA ARG A 195 7.39 -25.05 -6.31
C ARG A 195 7.99 -26.38 -6.73
N ARG A 196 8.44 -27.14 -5.73
CA ARG A 196 8.96 -28.51 -5.91
C ARG A 196 7.93 -29.48 -6.53
N ASN A 197 6.65 -29.28 -6.21
CA ASN A 197 5.57 -30.13 -6.74
C ASN A 197 4.99 -29.51 -8.02
N ARG A 198 5.50 -29.97 -9.16
CA ARG A 198 5.04 -29.55 -10.50
C ARG A 198 3.54 -29.82 -10.76
N LEU A 199 3.01 -30.92 -10.24
CA LEU A 199 1.57 -31.24 -10.41
C LEU A 199 0.70 -30.23 -9.65
N ALA A 200 1.11 -29.84 -8.44
CA ALA A 200 0.42 -28.80 -7.69
C ALA A 200 0.49 -27.42 -8.41
N ALA A 201 1.63 -27.09 -9.00
CA ALA A 201 1.76 -25.87 -9.81
C ALA A 201 0.85 -25.88 -11.04
N ILE A 202 0.78 -27.01 -11.75
CA ILE A 202 -0.14 -27.21 -12.89
C ILE A 202 -1.60 -27.08 -12.44
N ALA A 203 -1.97 -27.72 -11.32
CA ALA A 203 -3.33 -27.63 -10.77
C ALA A 203 -3.71 -26.19 -10.43
N VAL A 204 -2.80 -25.42 -9.80
CA VAL A 204 -3.02 -23.99 -9.49
C VAL A 204 -3.17 -23.19 -10.80
N ARG A 205 -2.31 -23.39 -11.79
CA ARG A 205 -2.43 -22.73 -13.12
C ARG A 205 -3.77 -23.03 -13.79
N ALA A 206 -4.27 -24.26 -13.71
CA ALA A 206 -5.55 -24.63 -14.28
C ALA A 206 -6.74 -23.89 -13.63
N THR A 207 -6.61 -23.38 -12.41
CA THR A 207 -7.65 -22.56 -11.76
C THR A 207 -7.68 -21.12 -12.26
N LYS A 208 -6.63 -20.63 -12.92
CA LYS A 208 -6.48 -19.22 -13.35
C LYS A 208 -7.70 -18.67 -14.09
N PRO A 209 -8.26 -19.32 -15.14
CA PRO A 209 -9.41 -18.78 -15.86
C PRO A 209 -10.67 -18.69 -15.00
N VAL A 210 -10.89 -19.68 -14.12
CA VAL A 210 -12.04 -19.70 -13.21
C VAL A 210 -11.93 -18.57 -12.19
N VAL A 211 -10.76 -18.43 -11.53
CA VAL A 211 -10.53 -17.39 -10.54
C VAL A 211 -10.57 -16.00 -11.20
N ALA A 212 -9.99 -15.84 -12.39
CA ALA A 212 -10.08 -14.60 -13.15
C ALA A 212 -11.52 -14.23 -13.50
N GLY A 213 -12.35 -15.20 -13.87
CA GLY A 213 -13.79 -15.02 -14.10
C GLY A 213 -14.52 -14.56 -12.83
N ILE A 214 -14.26 -15.22 -11.70
CA ILE A 214 -14.85 -14.87 -10.41
C ILE A 214 -14.45 -13.46 -10.00
N THR A 215 -13.17 -13.11 -10.07
CA THR A 215 -12.67 -11.80 -9.65
C THR A 215 -13.11 -10.66 -10.58
N ARG A 216 -13.44 -10.96 -11.83
CA ARG A 216 -14.04 -9.99 -12.76
C ARG A 216 -15.49 -9.64 -12.36
N VAL A 217 -16.26 -10.61 -11.87
CA VAL A 217 -17.65 -10.41 -11.42
C VAL A 217 -17.68 -9.91 -9.97
N LEU A 218 -16.77 -10.43 -9.14
CA LEU A 218 -16.62 -10.07 -7.73
C LEU A 218 -15.21 -9.53 -7.45
N PRO A 219 -14.92 -8.26 -7.79
CA PRO A 219 -13.57 -7.69 -7.62
C PRO A 219 -13.05 -7.75 -6.18
N SER A 220 -13.97 -7.82 -5.20
CA SER A 220 -13.62 -8.02 -3.79
C SER A 220 -12.92 -9.34 -3.50
N GLN A 221 -12.90 -10.28 -4.44
CA GLN A 221 -12.19 -11.56 -4.31
C GLN A 221 -10.80 -11.57 -4.96
N ALA A 222 -10.38 -10.45 -5.55
CA ALA A 222 -9.02 -10.29 -6.07
C ALA A 222 -7.97 -10.42 -4.95
N ASN A 223 -6.74 -10.75 -5.33
CA ASN A 223 -5.62 -10.93 -4.40
C ASN A 223 -4.61 -9.78 -4.43
N LEU A 224 -4.58 -9.00 -5.50
CA LEU A 224 -3.79 -7.78 -5.61
C LEU A 224 -4.68 -6.57 -5.34
N PHE A 225 -4.19 -5.67 -4.50
CA PHE A 225 -4.98 -4.61 -3.93
C PHE A 225 -4.17 -3.31 -3.84
N ALA A 226 -4.64 -2.26 -4.50
CA ALA A 226 -4.13 -0.93 -4.27
C ALA A 226 -5.16 -0.10 -3.52
N PHE A 227 -4.70 0.63 -2.52
CA PHE A 227 -5.51 1.59 -1.80
C PHE A 227 -4.83 2.96 -1.76
N VAL A 228 -5.63 3.98 -1.95
CA VAL A 228 -5.23 5.38 -1.86
C VAL A 228 -5.98 6.04 -0.74
N VAL A 229 -5.27 6.73 0.12
CA VAL A 229 -5.84 7.58 1.16
C VAL A 229 -5.53 9.03 0.79
N LEU A 230 -6.55 9.79 0.44
CA LEU A 230 -6.41 11.22 0.23
C LEU A 230 -6.69 11.96 1.53
N LYS A 231 -5.76 12.78 1.94
CA LYS A 231 -5.87 13.59 3.17
C LYS A 231 -6.96 14.65 3.05
N PRO A 232 -7.60 14.99 4.15
CA PRO A 232 -8.66 15.99 4.17
C PRO A 232 -8.12 17.39 3.87
N GLN A 233 -8.96 18.20 3.24
CA GLN A 233 -8.74 19.63 3.06
C GLN A 233 -9.56 20.38 4.12
N LEU A 234 -8.89 20.79 5.18
CA LEU A 234 -9.54 21.55 6.25
C LEU A 234 -9.79 23.03 5.83
N PRO A 235 -10.91 23.62 6.24
CA PRO A 235 -11.95 23.10 7.16
C PRO A 235 -13.05 22.29 6.50
N ALA A 236 -13.11 22.21 5.17
CA ALA A 236 -14.23 21.60 4.43
C ALA A 236 -14.48 20.13 4.77
N ASP A 237 -13.41 19.40 5.09
CA ASP A 237 -13.45 17.97 5.42
C ASP A 237 -13.46 17.70 6.93
N LEU A 238 -13.76 18.69 7.79
CA LEU A 238 -13.97 18.43 9.23
C LEU A 238 -15.15 17.49 9.45
N GLN A 239 -15.09 16.71 10.53
CA GLN A 239 -16.21 15.92 11.00
C GLN A 239 -17.38 16.83 11.41
N PRO A 240 -18.64 16.42 11.23
CA PRO A 240 -19.82 17.29 11.48
C PRO A 240 -19.94 17.81 12.91
N TRP A 241 -19.30 17.14 13.87
CA TRP A 241 -19.29 17.53 15.29
C TRP A 241 -18.10 18.42 15.68
N LEU A 242 -17.37 18.91 14.67
CA LEU A 242 -16.22 19.80 14.83
C LEU A 242 -16.43 21.07 13.99
N ARG A 243 -15.89 22.16 14.46
CA ARG A 243 -15.81 23.43 13.72
C ARG A 243 -14.43 24.05 13.85
N GLN A 244 -14.10 24.89 12.91
CA GLN A 244 -12.90 25.71 13.00
C GLN A 244 -13.21 26.98 13.81
N ASP A 245 -12.29 27.32 14.72
CA ASP A 245 -12.33 28.55 15.52
C ASP A 245 -10.95 29.21 15.47
N GLY A 246 -10.80 30.17 14.59
CA GLY A 246 -9.49 30.70 14.22
C GLY A 246 -8.58 29.62 13.62
N ALA A 247 -7.43 29.37 14.23
CA ALA A 247 -6.51 28.29 13.85
C ALA A 247 -6.81 26.93 14.53
N ALA A 248 -7.71 26.91 15.52
CA ALA A 248 -8.02 25.70 16.29
C ALA A 248 -9.21 24.94 15.72
N VAL A 249 -9.19 23.61 15.88
CA VAL A 249 -10.35 22.75 15.66
C VAL A 249 -10.97 22.46 17.02
N VAL A 250 -12.26 22.81 17.18
CA VAL A 250 -12.97 22.69 18.44
C VAL A 250 -14.29 21.92 18.25
N PRO A 251 -14.84 21.31 19.32
CA PRO A 251 -16.16 20.68 19.26
C PRO A 251 -17.27 21.69 18.87
N ASP A 252 -18.19 21.26 18.00
CA ASP A 252 -19.45 21.97 17.77
C ASP A 252 -20.45 21.54 18.85
N GLU A 253 -20.53 22.34 19.93
CA GLU A 253 -21.40 22.02 21.05
C GLU A 253 -22.87 21.98 20.67
N GLN A 254 -23.31 22.82 19.73
CA GLN A 254 -24.70 22.84 19.30
C GLN A 254 -25.06 21.55 18.59
N TYR A 255 -24.21 21.10 17.68
CA TYR A 255 -24.36 19.82 16.99
C TYR A 255 -24.38 18.64 17.97
N LEU A 256 -23.41 18.60 18.90
CA LEU A 256 -23.29 17.49 19.86
C LEU A 256 -24.50 17.42 20.80
N ARG A 257 -24.94 18.57 21.34
CA ARG A 257 -26.12 18.63 22.22
C ARG A 257 -27.40 18.19 21.50
N LYS A 258 -27.57 18.60 20.24
CA LYS A 258 -28.71 18.17 19.40
C LYS A 258 -28.70 16.68 19.15
N ARG A 259 -27.52 16.09 18.86
CA ARG A 259 -27.34 14.67 18.53
C ARG A 259 -27.58 13.75 19.73
N LEU A 260 -27.25 14.19 20.93
CA LEU A 260 -27.36 13.39 22.16
C LEU A 260 -28.73 13.55 22.88
N ARG A 261 -29.54 14.52 22.49
CA ARG A 261 -30.88 14.76 23.09
C ARG A 261 -32.02 14.20 22.24
N GLY A 262 -31.76 13.74 21.05
CA GLY A 262 -32.69 13.03 20.16
C GLY A 262 -32.47 11.53 20.20
#